data_89f8d8182cd008f1bc300929c35338f3
#
_entry.id   89f8d8182cd008f1bc300929c35338f3
#
_cell.length_a   1.000
_cell.length_b   1.000
_cell.length_c   1.000
_cell.angle_alpha   90.00
_cell.angle_beta   90.00
_cell.angle_gamma   90.00
#
_symmetry.space_group_name_H-M   'P 1'
#
loop_
_entity.id
_entity.type
_entity.pdbx_description
1 polymer ?
#
loop_
_entity_poly.entity_id
_entity_poly.type
_entity_poly.pdbx_seq_one_letter_code
_entity_poly.pdbx_strand_id
1 'polypeptide(L)'
;MTNPAMAGFLMGAHMRFRKLTKWEQPENCQPLIFFAQILEELLFDYSLSTYKPSAMNTSLLCGEARETIIEIEKGVITKPNLDHILRELLENLSKDQVAKKLIDFDVATIKSILLDPKNPASSKKTTIELLCRQIDLRAYKKKNEELLINSICISACLKDIRELSRSYITTLLNIGYTSEHINSIASKFFYHDKNEIITGNEAITDFIDHFQEEPNEFLVIYRASKAFKTISNACSSFNVEISGDLSHLEYNLSNYKFPLRDDECFIITKNIKARDPNSAKARSDQKIETIATLFNLFHHKESPTFSHDCLIINQTKQLVHRSKKEINAMHKCIDLTAEKAAPKMNKLIAEFSLEKFSFQKFNRSAELHALALRTDSKENQMINLWIALESFVPAKDESLEISNIEHISKMVIPFINVYYFPKILSRLTSDLLNWNRRAFIAAVKGIEGIGLVEKTAKLLALPELEERRKALKSEFRQFYLLADRFSYLESVFSSTGNIKKALESHTIRIEWQIRRIYRARNLIVHSGKTPSYTSILIENTHEYLDCIFSLFIQLTTKPKKINDISQGFAYLGVFYNEIFKTISQNSRPFDEDLIKRIFQLNTFA
;
A
#
# COMPACT_ATOMS: atom_id res chain seq x y z
N MET A 1 -24.79 -17.51 -16.13
CA MET A 1 -25.21 -16.46 -15.16
C MET A 1 -24.01 -16.18 -14.29
N THR A 2 -23.46 -14.99 -14.35
CA THR A 2 -22.30 -14.57 -13.52
C THR A 2 -22.76 -14.46 -12.08
N ASN A 3 -22.05 -15.12 -11.17
CA ASN A 3 -22.34 -15.06 -9.74
C ASN A 3 -22.24 -13.60 -9.24
N PRO A 4 -23.33 -13.00 -8.72
CA PRO A 4 -23.35 -11.57 -8.36
C PRO A 4 -22.33 -11.17 -7.27
N ALA A 5 -21.84 -12.11 -6.48
CA ALA A 5 -20.88 -11.86 -5.42
C ALA A 5 -19.47 -11.54 -5.96
N MET A 6 -19.05 -12.21 -7.05
CA MET A 6 -17.77 -11.87 -7.72
C MET A 6 -17.88 -10.59 -8.56
N ALA A 7 -19.07 -10.23 -9.04
CA ALA A 7 -19.28 -8.98 -9.76
C ALA A 7 -19.05 -7.72 -8.89
N GLY A 8 -19.29 -7.82 -7.58
CA GLY A 8 -19.02 -6.72 -6.64
C GLY A 8 -17.52 -6.45 -6.43
N PHE A 9 -16.68 -7.47 -6.43
CA PHE A 9 -15.21 -7.35 -6.35
C PHE A 9 -14.56 -6.88 -7.65
N LEU A 10 -15.24 -7.07 -8.79
CA LEU A 10 -14.71 -6.77 -10.13
C LEU A 10 -14.96 -5.34 -10.61
N MET A 11 -15.85 -4.57 -9.98
CA MET A 11 -16.37 -3.33 -10.58
C MET A 11 -15.65 -2.02 -10.22
N GLY A 12 -14.48 -2.03 -9.60
CA GLY A 12 -13.93 -0.75 -9.17
C GLY A 12 -12.51 -0.41 -9.58
N ALA A 13 -11.66 -1.39 -9.73
CA ALA A 13 -10.25 -1.12 -9.92
C ALA A 13 -9.66 -1.96 -11.04
N HIS A 14 -9.40 -1.35 -12.15
CA HIS A 14 -8.72 -1.95 -13.29
C HIS A 14 -7.57 -1.05 -13.73
N MET A 15 -6.58 -1.67 -14.34
CA MET A 15 -5.46 -0.99 -14.95
C MET A 15 -5.96 -0.06 -16.05
N ARG A 16 -5.50 1.17 -16.04
CA ARG A 16 -5.87 2.17 -17.06
C ARG A 16 -4.80 2.21 -18.14
N PHE A 17 -5.22 1.99 -19.37
CA PHE A 17 -4.40 2.34 -20.51
C PHE A 17 -4.73 3.78 -20.92
N ARG A 18 -3.74 4.65 -20.88
CA ARG A 18 -3.90 6.03 -21.36
C ARG A 18 -3.41 6.13 -22.79
N LYS A 19 -4.11 6.92 -23.58
CA LYS A 19 -3.73 7.18 -24.97
C LYS A 19 -2.37 7.87 -25.01
N LEU A 20 -1.51 7.39 -25.89
CA LEU A 20 -0.14 7.89 -26.07
C LEU A 20 -0.07 9.06 -27.07
N THR A 21 -1.01 10.00 -27.00
CA THR A 21 -1.14 11.13 -27.95
C THR A 21 -0.03 12.16 -27.79
N LYS A 22 0.72 12.12 -26.70
CA LYS A 22 1.86 13.00 -26.42
C LYS A 22 3.20 12.42 -26.93
N TRP A 23 3.18 11.20 -27.43
CA TRP A 23 4.39 10.49 -27.83
C TRP A 23 4.53 10.56 -29.35
N GLU A 24 5.69 11.00 -29.86
CA GLU A 24 5.93 11.13 -31.30
C GLU A 24 6.06 9.75 -31.96
N GLN A 25 6.88 8.88 -31.39
CA GLN A 25 7.14 7.50 -31.87
C GLN A 25 7.03 6.51 -30.71
N PRO A 26 5.80 6.16 -30.25
CA PRO A 26 5.61 5.29 -29.09
C PRO A 26 6.26 3.91 -29.22
N GLU A 27 6.40 3.39 -30.44
CA GLU A 27 7.03 2.10 -30.74
C GLU A 27 8.52 2.06 -30.36
N ASN A 28 9.19 3.20 -30.38
CA ASN A 28 10.62 3.33 -30.04
C ASN A 28 10.83 3.61 -28.54
N CYS A 29 9.75 3.91 -27.80
CA CYS A 29 9.80 4.34 -26.39
C CYS A 29 9.28 3.27 -25.42
N GLN A 30 9.32 1.97 -25.78
CA GLN A 30 8.81 0.90 -24.95
C GLN A 30 9.29 0.95 -23.49
N PRO A 31 10.57 1.13 -23.16
CA PRO A 31 11.05 1.17 -21.77
C PRO A 31 10.44 2.33 -20.98
N LEU A 32 10.37 3.53 -21.56
CA LEU A 32 9.82 4.71 -20.91
C LEU A 32 8.28 4.62 -20.75
N ILE A 33 7.57 4.09 -21.75
CA ILE A 33 6.13 3.83 -21.64
C ILE A 33 5.85 2.81 -20.54
N PHE A 34 6.65 1.75 -20.46
CA PHE A 34 6.52 0.76 -19.38
C PHE A 34 6.74 1.39 -18.00
N PHE A 35 7.74 2.25 -17.86
CA PHE A 35 7.97 3.04 -16.64
C PHE A 35 6.75 3.90 -16.30
N ALA A 36 6.23 4.68 -17.26
CA ALA A 36 5.05 5.52 -17.06
C ALA A 36 3.81 4.72 -16.61
N GLN A 37 3.61 3.52 -17.19
CA GLN A 37 2.52 2.62 -16.81
C GLN A 37 2.72 2.02 -15.41
N ILE A 38 3.96 1.69 -15.01
CA ILE A 38 4.28 1.25 -13.65
C ILE A 38 3.99 2.35 -12.63
N LEU A 39 4.33 3.61 -12.93
CA LEU A 39 4.05 4.74 -12.04
C LEU A 39 2.54 4.87 -11.76
N GLU A 40 1.71 4.79 -12.80
CA GLU A 40 0.26 4.81 -12.61
C GLU A 40 -0.22 3.68 -11.70
N GLU A 41 0.33 2.47 -11.88
CA GLU A 41 -0.03 1.34 -11.03
C GLU A 41 0.39 1.54 -9.58
N LEU A 42 1.63 1.95 -9.33
CA LEU A 42 2.18 2.12 -7.98
C LEU A 42 1.50 3.24 -7.19
N LEU A 43 1.00 4.27 -7.90
CA LEU A 43 0.42 5.47 -7.30
C LEU A 43 -1.11 5.47 -7.32
N PHE A 44 -1.73 4.47 -7.94
CA PHE A 44 -3.17 4.37 -8.03
C PHE A 44 -3.76 3.71 -6.78
N ASP A 45 -4.82 4.30 -6.23
CA ASP A 45 -5.41 3.94 -4.93
C ASP A 45 -5.96 2.50 -4.83
N TYR A 46 -6.09 1.82 -5.96
CA TYR A 46 -6.73 0.50 -6.04
C TYR A 46 -5.79 -0.63 -6.43
N SER A 47 -4.47 -0.44 -6.32
CA SER A 47 -3.55 -1.53 -6.61
C SER A 47 -3.59 -2.61 -5.54
N LEU A 48 -3.39 -3.86 -5.96
CA LEU A 48 -3.22 -4.99 -5.04
C LEU A 48 -1.93 -4.83 -4.23
N SER A 49 -1.88 -5.46 -3.05
CA SER A 49 -0.70 -5.42 -2.17
C SER A 49 0.61 -5.82 -2.87
N THR A 50 0.54 -6.69 -3.88
CA THR A 50 1.68 -7.08 -4.74
C THR A 50 2.19 -5.98 -5.66
N TYR A 51 1.38 -4.97 -5.94
CA TYR A 51 1.69 -3.89 -6.88
C TYR A 51 1.80 -2.51 -6.21
N LYS A 52 1.48 -2.42 -4.91
CA LYS A 52 1.69 -1.20 -4.12
C LYS A 52 3.18 -0.94 -3.91
N PRO A 53 3.59 0.32 -3.69
CA PRO A 53 4.93 0.64 -3.23
C PRO A 53 5.27 -0.16 -1.97
N SER A 54 6.51 -0.58 -1.84
CA SER A 54 6.97 -1.17 -0.58
C SER A 54 7.00 -0.10 0.50
N ALA A 55 6.67 -0.47 1.74
CA ALA A 55 6.84 0.44 2.87
C ALA A 55 8.31 0.84 3.05
N MET A 56 9.23 -0.10 2.76
CA MET A 56 10.67 0.04 2.95
C MET A 56 11.44 -0.40 1.71
N ASN A 57 12.58 0.25 1.48
CA ASN A 57 13.70 -0.23 0.67
C ASN A 57 14.90 -0.50 1.57
N THR A 58 16.04 -0.90 1.01
CA THR A 58 17.22 -1.28 1.80
C THR A 58 17.77 -0.14 2.66
N SER A 59 17.81 1.09 2.14
CA SER A 59 18.23 2.27 2.91
C SER A 59 17.34 2.50 4.13
N LEU A 60 16.03 2.45 3.95
CA LEU A 60 15.06 2.63 5.02
C LEU A 60 15.09 1.50 6.06
N LEU A 61 15.33 0.25 5.61
CA LEU A 61 15.50 -0.90 6.52
C LEU A 61 16.73 -0.75 7.40
N CYS A 62 17.83 -0.19 6.90
CA CYS A 62 19.00 0.14 7.73
C CYS A 62 18.63 1.18 8.80
N GLY A 63 17.88 2.22 8.44
CA GLY A 63 17.34 3.19 9.38
C GLY A 63 16.44 2.57 10.43
N GLU A 64 15.49 1.71 10.02
CA GLU A 64 14.59 0.98 10.93
C GLU A 64 15.40 0.08 11.90
N ALA A 65 16.42 -0.63 11.41
CA ALA A 65 17.28 -1.47 12.25
C ALA A 65 18.01 -0.63 13.30
N ARG A 66 18.60 0.51 12.91
CA ARG A 66 19.29 1.44 13.81
C ARG A 66 18.35 2.00 14.89
N GLU A 67 17.17 2.47 14.50
CA GLU A 67 16.17 2.98 15.44
C GLU A 67 15.69 1.89 16.39
N THR A 68 15.47 0.67 15.89
CA THR A 68 15.06 -0.47 16.72
C THR A 68 16.11 -0.80 17.78
N ILE A 69 17.40 -0.72 17.48
CA ILE A 69 18.47 -0.91 18.48
C ILE A 69 18.36 0.15 19.59
N ILE A 70 18.15 1.41 19.21
CA ILE A 70 17.99 2.51 20.17
C ILE A 70 16.77 2.28 21.08
N GLU A 71 15.64 1.86 20.51
CA GLU A 71 14.42 1.59 21.28
C GLU A 71 14.52 0.33 22.15
N ILE A 72 15.34 -0.66 21.75
CA ILE A 72 15.71 -1.82 22.60
C ILE A 72 16.56 -1.36 23.80
N GLU A 73 17.56 -0.50 23.56
CA GLU A 73 18.40 0.07 24.62
C GLU A 73 17.57 0.87 25.65
N LYS A 74 16.47 1.49 25.21
CA LYS A 74 15.50 2.20 26.07
C LYS A 74 14.46 1.28 26.73
N GLY A 75 14.42 -0.01 26.39
CA GLY A 75 13.45 -0.96 26.91
C GLY A 75 12.04 -0.85 26.32
N VAL A 76 11.84 -0.09 25.23
CA VAL A 76 10.53 0.08 24.57
C VAL A 76 10.18 -1.13 23.68
N ILE A 77 11.19 -1.75 23.06
CA ILE A 77 11.03 -2.87 22.13
C ILE A 77 11.93 -4.03 22.61
N THR A 78 11.49 -5.27 22.40
CA THR A 78 12.23 -6.48 22.80
C THR A 78 13.23 -6.91 21.72
N LYS A 79 14.35 -7.55 22.12
CA LYS A 79 15.45 -7.98 21.23
C LYS A 79 15.02 -8.82 20.01
N PRO A 80 14.06 -9.78 20.08
CA PRO A 80 13.65 -10.56 18.92
C PRO A 80 13.15 -9.73 17.72
N ASN A 81 12.68 -8.51 17.95
CA ASN A 81 12.25 -7.63 16.85
C ASN A 81 13.41 -7.24 15.93
N LEU A 82 14.63 -7.08 16.47
CA LEU A 82 15.80 -6.75 15.65
C LEU A 82 16.16 -7.90 14.70
N ASP A 83 16.14 -9.14 15.16
CA ASP A 83 16.49 -10.30 14.33
C ASP A 83 15.60 -10.43 13.09
N HIS A 84 14.33 -10.09 13.22
CA HIS A 84 13.40 -10.09 12.09
C HIS A 84 13.72 -8.99 11.08
N ILE A 85 14.05 -7.78 11.55
CA ILE A 85 14.45 -6.67 10.67
C ILE A 85 15.77 -7.00 9.96
N LEU A 86 16.73 -7.60 10.67
CA LEU A 86 18.01 -7.99 10.08
C LEU A 86 17.86 -9.05 8.99
N ARG A 87 16.95 -10.02 9.16
CA ARG A 87 16.64 -11.00 8.10
C ARG A 87 16.04 -10.33 6.87
N GLU A 88 15.06 -9.45 7.06
CA GLU A 88 14.46 -8.68 5.96
C GLU A 88 15.50 -7.79 5.26
N LEU A 89 16.32 -7.07 6.03
CA LEU A 89 17.40 -6.23 5.51
C LEU A 89 18.37 -7.03 4.63
N LEU A 90 18.84 -8.17 5.12
CA LEU A 90 19.80 -9.00 4.41
C LEU A 90 19.21 -9.64 3.15
N GLU A 91 17.93 -10.03 3.18
CA GLU A 91 17.26 -10.53 2.00
C GLU A 91 17.09 -9.43 0.94
N ASN A 92 16.69 -8.22 1.35
CA ASN A 92 16.61 -7.08 0.45
C ASN A 92 17.99 -6.70 -0.09
N LEU A 93 19.01 -6.57 0.78
CA LEU A 93 20.37 -6.23 0.39
C LEU A 93 20.94 -7.21 -0.65
N SER A 94 20.59 -8.50 -0.55
CA SER A 94 21.01 -9.53 -1.50
C SER A 94 20.38 -9.39 -2.90
N LYS A 95 19.29 -8.65 -3.04
CA LYS A 95 18.52 -8.48 -4.29
C LYS A 95 18.61 -7.06 -4.84
N ASP A 96 18.83 -6.06 -3.99
CA ASP A 96 18.79 -4.64 -4.31
C ASP A 96 20.01 -4.21 -5.11
N GLN A 97 19.79 -3.88 -6.39
CA GLN A 97 20.84 -3.43 -7.31
C GLN A 97 21.43 -2.07 -6.91
N VAL A 98 20.61 -1.18 -6.31
CA VAL A 98 21.05 0.15 -5.88
C VAL A 98 21.99 0.02 -4.68
N ALA A 99 21.56 -0.70 -3.65
CA ALA A 99 22.35 -0.90 -2.45
C ALA A 99 23.69 -1.58 -2.74
N LYS A 100 23.71 -2.62 -3.61
CA LYS A 100 24.93 -3.32 -4.03
C LYS A 100 25.97 -2.42 -4.71
N LYS A 101 25.54 -1.32 -5.31
CA LYS A 101 26.46 -0.35 -5.95
C LYS A 101 26.97 0.73 -5.00
N LEU A 102 26.42 0.80 -3.79
CA LEU A 102 26.77 1.79 -2.78
C LEU A 102 27.60 1.22 -1.64
N ILE A 103 27.52 -0.11 -1.41
CA ILE A 103 28.27 -0.77 -0.34
C ILE A 103 29.66 -1.22 -0.86
N ASP A 104 30.67 -1.06 -0.02
CA ASP A 104 32.05 -1.48 -0.30
C ASP A 104 32.32 -2.92 0.15
N PHE A 105 31.38 -3.56 0.85
CA PHE A 105 31.57 -4.86 1.47
C PHE A 105 30.70 -5.94 0.81
N ASP A 106 31.20 -7.16 0.83
CA ASP A 106 30.43 -8.32 0.38
C ASP A 106 29.22 -8.59 1.33
N VAL A 107 28.05 -8.84 0.72
CA VAL A 107 26.81 -9.12 1.44
C VAL A 107 26.92 -10.37 2.33
N ALA A 108 27.71 -11.39 1.93
CA ALA A 108 27.91 -12.58 2.75
C ALA A 108 28.68 -12.27 4.05
N THR A 109 29.67 -11.38 3.97
CA THR A 109 30.41 -10.89 5.13
C THR A 109 29.48 -10.12 6.10
N ILE A 110 28.66 -9.20 5.57
CA ILE A 110 27.68 -8.46 6.37
C ILE A 110 26.70 -9.43 7.04
N LYS A 111 26.22 -10.43 6.30
CA LYS A 111 25.32 -11.46 6.82
C LYS A 111 25.95 -12.25 7.97
N SER A 112 27.22 -12.66 7.84
CA SER A 112 27.93 -13.39 8.89
C SER A 112 28.06 -12.59 10.18
N ILE A 113 28.24 -11.25 10.09
CA ILE A 113 28.34 -10.38 11.27
C ILE A 113 26.96 -10.17 11.91
N LEU A 114 25.93 -9.90 11.13
CA LEU A 114 24.63 -9.49 11.65
C LEU A 114 23.80 -10.65 12.20
N LEU A 115 23.93 -11.86 11.63
CA LEU A 115 23.12 -13.03 12.04
C LEU A 115 23.83 -13.93 13.05
N ASP A 116 25.14 -13.83 13.24
CA ASP A 116 25.84 -14.68 14.23
C ASP A 116 25.38 -14.30 15.65
N PRO A 117 24.79 -15.27 16.40
CA PRO A 117 24.39 -15.02 17.79
C PRO A 117 25.58 -14.73 18.72
N LYS A 118 26.79 -15.17 18.37
CA LYS A 118 28.03 -14.96 19.15
C LYS A 118 28.56 -13.54 19.03
N ASN A 119 28.22 -12.81 17.98
CA ASN A 119 28.66 -11.44 17.82
C ASN A 119 27.98 -10.50 18.81
N PRO A 120 28.75 -9.65 19.50
CA PRO A 120 28.21 -8.71 20.47
C PRO A 120 27.26 -7.68 19.80
N ALA A 121 26.27 -7.23 20.55
CA ALA A 121 25.30 -6.25 20.07
C ALA A 121 25.97 -4.96 19.55
N SER A 122 27.09 -4.55 20.16
CA SER A 122 27.90 -3.41 19.73
C SER A 122 28.44 -3.57 18.31
N SER A 123 28.95 -4.76 17.96
CA SER A 123 29.45 -5.04 16.61
C SER A 123 28.31 -4.96 15.56
N LYS A 124 27.13 -5.54 15.87
CA LYS A 124 25.95 -5.44 15.02
C LYS A 124 25.52 -3.98 14.83
N LYS A 125 25.50 -3.19 15.91
CA LYS A 125 25.16 -1.76 15.88
C LYS A 125 26.12 -0.99 14.96
N THR A 126 27.43 -1.14 15.15
CA THR A 126 28.45 -0.49 14.34
C THR A 126 28.33 -0.85 12.86
N THR A 127 28.07 -2.12 12.54
CA THR A 127 27.86 -2.58 11.15
C THR A 127 26.62 -1.92 10.53
N ILE A 128 25.51 -1.82 11.28
CA ILE A 128 24.29 -1.12 10.81
C ILE A 128 24.55 0.39 10.62
N GLU A 129 25.28 1.02 11.53
CA GLU A 129 25.64 2.43 11.39
C GLU A 129 26.51 2.68 10.15
N LEU A 130 27.45 1.80 9.84
CA LEU A 130 28.23 1.84 8.60
C LEU A 130 27.33 1.72 7.37
N LEU A 131 26.44 0.75 7.34
CA LEU A 131 25.47 0.59 6.24
C LEU A 131 24.59 1.83 6.09
N CYS A 132 24.10 2.41 7.19
CA CYS A 132 23.32 3.65 7.15
C CYS A 132 24.08 4.84 6.54
N ARG A 133 25.40 4.87 6.65
CA ARG A 133 26.22 5.92 6.04
C ARG A 133 26.46 5.67 4.55
N GLN A 134 26.72 4.42 4.16
CA GLN A 134 27.00 4.08 2.77
C GLN A 134 25.76 4.13 1.88
N ILE A 135 24.61 3.68 2.42
CA ILE A 135 23.33 3.68 1.71
C ILE A 135 22.34 4.67 2.32
N ASP A 136 22.82 5.89 2.66
CA ASP A 136 21.91 6.95 3.09
C ASP A 136 20.88 7.26 2.00
N LEU A 137 19.75 7.85 2.41
CA LEU A 137 18.60 7.98 1.53
C LEU A 137 18.85 8.90 0.32
N ARG A 138 19.76 9.88 0.43
CA ARG A 138 20.12 10.78 -0.69
C ARG A 138 21.02 10.06 -1.69
N ALA A 139 22.08 9.40 -1.21
CA ALA A 139 22.95 8.58 -2.06
C ALA A 139 22.16 7.48 -2.75
N TYR A 140 21.24 6.84 -2.03
CA TYR A 140 20.37 5.81 -2.56
C TYR A 140 19.44 6.34 -3.66
N LYS A 141 18.80 7.51 -3.46
CA LYS A 141 17.97 8.17 -4.48
C LYS A 141 18.77 8.42 -5.74
N LYS A 142 19.91 9.10 -5.61
CA LYS A 142 20.77 9.47 -6.75
C LYS A 142 21.24 8.24 -7.54
N LYS A 143 21.69 7.19 -6.86
CA LYS A 143 22.11 5.95 -7.51
C LYS A 143 20.96 5.22 -8.19
N ASN A 144 19.76 5.25 -7.59
CA ASN A 144 18.56 4.69 -8.20
C ASN A 144 18.20 5.42 -9.50
N GLU A 145 18.26 6.75 -9.51
CA GLU A 145 18.02 7.59 -10.69
C GLU A 145 19.01 7.28 -11.81
N GLU A 146 20.31 7.19 -11.51
CA GLU A 146 21.34 6.81 -12.48
C GLU A 146 21.07 5.42 -13.10
N LEU A 147 20.73 4.42 -12.27
CA LEU A 147 20.43 3.08 -12.75
C LEU A 147 19.14 3.03 -13.55
N LEU A 148 18.12 3.80 -13.15
CA LEU A 148 16.84 3.88 -13.85
C LEU A 148 17.00 4.50 -15.24
N ILE A 149 17.74 5.62 -15.36
CA ILE A 149 18.08 6.24 -16.64
C ILE A 149 18.82 5.24 -17.54
N ASN A 150 19.83 4.56 -16.99
CA ASN A 150 20.57 3.53 -17.74
C ASN A 150 19.66 2.39 -18.23
N SER A 151 18.75 1.92 -17.35
CA SER A 151 17.83 0.83 -17.68
C SER A 151 16.79 1.23 -18.73
N ILE A 152 16.41 2.49 -18.79
CA ILE A 152 15.44 3.00 -19.78
C ILE A 152 16.11 3.36 -21.10
N CYS A 153 17.25 4.07 -21.05
CA CYS A 153 17.88 4.61 -22.26
C CYS A 153 18.85 3.64 -22.94
N ILE A 154 19.49 2.72 -22.19
CA ILE A 154 20.58 1.90 -22.71
C ILE A 154 20.23 0.42 -22.73
N SER A 155 19.97 -0.20 -21.56
CA SER A 155 19.79 -1.65 -21.47
C SER A 155 18.40 -2.14 -21.84
N ALA A 156 17.39 -1.29 -21.83
CA ALA A 156 15.98 -1.58 -22.09
C ALA A 156 15.41 -2.80 -21.30
N CYS A 157 15.96 -3.06 -20.10
CA CYS A 157 15.60 -4.22 -19.28
C CYS A 157 14.34 -3.95 -18.45
N LEU A 158 13.20 -4.46 -18.88
CA LEU A 158 11.90 -4.24 -18.21
C LEU A 158 11.86 -4.76 -16.75
N LYS A 159 12.61 -5.82 -16.44
CA LYS A 159 12.72 -6.34 -15.07
C LYS A 159 13.40 -5.32 -14.17
N ASP A 160 14.52 -4.77 -14.59
CA ASP A 160 15.27 -3.77 -13.81
C ASP A 160 14.46 -2.48 -13.67
N ILE A 161 13.80 -2.02 -14.74
CA ILE A 161 12.91 -0.87 -14.71
C ILE A 161 11.82 -1.07 -13.65
N ARG A 162 11.20 -2.24 -13.56
CA ARG A 162 10.16 -2.54 -12.56
C ARG A 162 10.70 -2.47 -11.12
N GLU A 163 11.84 -3.10 -10.87
CA GLU A 163 12.45 -3.13 -9.54
C GLU A 163 12.92 -1.74 -9.09
N LEU A 164 13.60 -1.02 -9.98
CA LEU A 164 14.09 0.34 -9.73
C LEU A 164 12.95 1.34 -9.57
N SER A 165 11.89 1.26 -10.37
CA SER A 165 10.71 2.13 -10.23
C SER A 165 10.02 1.97 -8.88
N ARG A 166 9.86 0.74 -8.40
CA ARG A 166 9.31 0.47 -7.06
C ARG A 166 10.15 1.09 -5.97
N SER A 167 11.45 0.88 -6.04
CA SER A 167 12.39 1.45 -5.08
C SER A 167 12.43 2.97 -5.14
N TYR A 168 12.35 3.56 -6.33
CA TYR A 168 12.32 5.00 -6.54
C TYR A 168 11.07 5.63 -5.91
N ILE A 169 9.89 5.09 -6.20
CA ILE A 169 8.64 5.59 -5.60
C ILE A 169 8.66 5.44 -4.07
N THR A 170 9.13 4.30 -3.55
CA THR A 170 9.29 4.12 -2.09
C THR A 170 10.21 5.20 -1.51
N THR A 171 11.29 5.53 -2.19
CA THR A 171 12.21 6.60 -1.78
C THR A 171 11.52 7.97 -1.77
N LEU A 172 10.84 8.34 -2.87
CA LEU A 172 10.13 9.62 -2.98
C LEU A 172 9.08 9.81 -1.87
N LEU A 173 8.27 8.77 -1.59
CA LEU A 173 7.27 8.80 -0.52
C LEU A 173 7.91 9.03 0.86
N ASN A 174 9.05 8.38 1.12
CA ASN A 174 9.71 8.47 2.43
C ASN A 174 10.56 9.75 2.63
N ILE A 175 10.99 10.41 1.55
CA ILE A 175 11.58 11.76 1.66
C ILE A 175 10.54 12.86 1.78
N GLY A 176 9.24 12.52 1.68
CA GLY A 176 8.12 13.41 2.00
C GLY A 176 7.32 13.94 0.81
N TYR A 177 7.46 13.36 -0.39
CA TYR A 177 6.50 13.56 -1.47
C TYR A 177 5.23 12.74 -1.21
N THR A 178 4.07 13.26 -1.58
CA THR A 178 2.81 12.52 -1.51
C THR A 178 2.55 11.73 -2.79
N SER A 179 1.85 10.60 -2.67
CA SER A 179 1.46 9.77 -3.82
C SER A 179 0.63 10.55 -4.83
N GLU A 180 -0.26 11.44 -4.36
CA GLU A 180 -1.11 12.29 -5.16
C GLU A 180 -0.29 13.29 -6.00
N HIS A 181 0.75 13.88 -5.39
CA HIS A 181 1.63 14.81 -6.09
C HIS A 181 2.46 14.10 -7.16
N ILE A 182 3.09 12.98 -6.82
CA ILE A 182 3.87 12.18 -7.78
C ILE A 182 2.98 11.73 -8.94
N ASN A 183 1.76 11.23 -8.65
CA ASN A 183 0.78 10.83 -9.67
C ASN A 183 0.34 12.00 -10.56
N SER A 184 0.14 13.19 -9.98
CA SER A 184 -0.20 14.40 -10.74
C SER A 184 0.92 14.79 -11.71
N ILE A 185 2.18 14.77 -11.25
CA ILE A 185 3.34 15.03 -12.11
C ILE A 185 3.43 13.97 -13.22
N ALA A 186 3.40 12.68 -12.88
CA ALA A 186 3.47 11.60 -13.85
C ALA A 186 2.36 11.69 -14.90
N SER A 187 1.13 11.97 -14.46
CA SER A 187 -0.04 12.10 -15.34
C SER A 187 0.08 13.29 -16.30
N LYS A 188 0.54 14.44 -15.82
CA LYS A 188 0.77 15.62 -16.65
C LYS A 188 1.92 15.39 -17.62
N PHE A 189 3.07 14.94 -17.11
CA PHE A 189 4.28 14.74 -17.89
C PHE A 189 4.09 13.73 -19.02
N PHE A 190 3.55 12.55 -18.73
CA PHE A 190 3.46 11.47 -19.73
C PHE A 190 2.21 11.51 -20.59
N TYR A 191 1.10 12.18 -20.15
CA TYR A 191 -0.19 12.01 -20.83
C TYR A 191 -0.99 13.30 -21.13
N HIS A 192 -0.85 14.36 -20.33
CA HIS A 192 -1.80 15.49 -20.41
C HIS A 192 -1.22 16.84 -20.81
N ASP A 193 0.04 17.11 -20.58
CA ASP A 193 0.64 18.37 -20.99
C ASP A 193 0.89 18.36 -22.51
N LYS A 194 0.15 19.19 -23.24
CA LYS A 194 0.21 19.24 -24.70
C LYS A 194 1.39 20.06 -25.24
N ASN A 195 2.08 20.79 -24.38
CA ASN A 195 3.12 21.72 -24.81
C ASN A 195 4.47 21.04 -25.05
N GLU A 196 4.66 19.83 -24.53
CA GLU A 196 5.90 19.09 -24.65
C GLU A 196 5.64 17.69 -25.22
N ILE A 197 6.11 17.42 -26.42
CA ILE A 197 6.03 16.11 -27.06
C ILE A 197 7.21 15.25 -26.59
N ILE A 198 6.94 13.98 -26.23
CA ILE A 198 7.97 13.02 -25.87
C ILE A 198 8.52 12.39 -27.13
N THR A 199 9.79 12.66 -27.42
CA THR A 199 10.48 12.22 -28.64
C THR A 199 11.31 10.97 -28.44
N GLY A 200 11.75 10.68 -27.19
CA GLY A 200 12.65 9.55 -26.89
C GLY A 200 12.64 9.15 -25.42
N ASN A 201 13.43 8.12 -25.12
CA ASN A 201 13.58 7.59 -23.75
C ASN A 201 14.33 8.57 -22.82
N GLU A 202 15.08 9.51 -23.37
CA GLU A 202 15.88 10.53 -22.67
C GLU A 202 14.99 11.46 -21.82
N ALA A 203 13.71 11.59 -22.17
CA ALA A 203 12.71 12.35 -21.40
C ALA A 203 12.54 11.86 -19.93
N ILE A 204 13.09 10.68 -19.60
CA ILE A 204 13.17 10.23 -18.19
C ILE A 204 13.94 11.21 -17.31
N THR A 205 15.00 11.87 -17.85
CA THR A 205 15.80 12.84 -17.09
C THR A 205 14.95 14.04 -16.71
N ASP A 206 14.17 14.59 -17.64
CA ASP A 206 13.28 15.73 -17.40
C ASP A 206 12.20 15.37 -16.37
N PHE A 207 11.69 14.13 -16.41
CA PHE A 207 10.76 13.66 -15.40
C PHE A 207 11.37 13.61 -13.99
N ILE A 208 12.60 13.10 -13.87
CA ILE A 208 13.32 12.99 -12.58
C ILE A 208 13.58 14.37 -11.98
N ASP A 209 13.89 15.36 -12.80
CA ASP A 209 14.20 16.74 -12.39
C ASP A 209 13.02 17.45 -11.69
N HIS A 210 11.80 16.93 -11.80
CA HIS A 210 10.67 17.42 -11.01
C HIS A 210 10.80 17.15 -9.51
N PHE A 211 11.66 16.20 -9.08
CA PHE A 211 11.78 15.75 -7.69
C PHE A 211 13.09 16.24 -7.05
N GLN A 212 13.11 17.52 -6.71
CA GLN A 212 14.27 18.21 -6.15
C GLN A 212 14.64 17.70 -4.74
N GLU A 213 15.89 17.90 -4.32
CA GLU A 213 16.38 17.47 -3.01
C GLU A 213 15.94 18.40 -1.86
N GLU A 214 15.80 19.70 -2.12
CA GLU A 214 15.47 20.68 -1.09
C GLU A 214 13.95 20.88 -0.94
N PRO A 215 13.45 21.05 0.30
CA PRO A 215 12.05 21.38 0.52
C PRO A 215 11.73 22.81 0.10
N ASN A 216 10.53 23.03 -0.42
CA ASN A 216 9.97 24.36 -0.63
C ASN A 216 9.35 24.90 0.66
N GLU A 217 9.16 26.21 0.71
CA GLU A 217 8.48 26.91 1.81
C GLU A 217 7.04 27.23 1.41
N PHE A 218 6.10 26.92 2.30
CA PHE A 218 4.68 27.06 2.05
C PHE A 218 3.99 27.88 3.15
N LEU A 219 2.91 28.56 2.71
CA LEU A 219 1.89 29.16 3.55
C LEU A 219 0.57 28.47 3.25
N VAL A 220 -0.19 28.08 4.29
CA VAL A 220 -1.48 27.40 4.10
C VAL A 220 -2.58 28.16 4.83
N ILE A 221 -3.70 28.41 4.12
CA ILE A 221 -4.82 29.22 4.58
C ILE A 221 -6.06 28.34 4.67
N TYR A 222 -6.69 28.34 5.84
CA TYR A 222 -7.93 27.60 6.12
C TYR A 222 -9.05 28.54 6.53
N ARG A 223 -10.28 28.08 6.38
CA ARG A 223 -11.45 28.62 7.08
C ARG A 223 -11.67 27.79 8.33
N ALA A 224 -11.93 28.44 9.45
CA ALA A 224 -12.08 27.77 10.72
C ALA A 224 -13.12 28.47 11.60
N SER A 225 -13.63 27.78 12.61
CA SER A 225 -14.57 28.34 13.57
C SER A 225 -13.98 29.51 14.34
N LYS A 226 -14.81 30.49 14.70
CA LYS A 226 -14.39 31.66 15.51
C LYS A 226 -13.80 31.30 16.87
N ALA A 227 -13.98 30.05 17.34
CA ALA A 227 -13.34 29.56 18.56
C ALA A 227 -11.81 29.76 18.55
N PHE A 228 -11.16 29.70 17.39
CA PHE A 228 -9.73 29.99 17.27
C PHE A 228 -9.35 31.43 17.60
N LYS A 229 -10.27 32.40 17.47
CA LYS A 229 -10.00 33.81 17.86
C LYS A 229 -9.73 33.95 19.35
N THR A 230 -10.41 33.15 20.19
CA THR A 230 -10.24 33.19 21.65
C THR A 230 -8.86 32.71 22.10
N ILE A 231 -8.16 31.95 21.26
CA ILE A 231 -6.82 31.38 21.54
C ILE A 231 -5.74 31.92 20.57
N SER A 232 -5.97 33.07 19.97
CA SER A 232 -5.07 33.64 18.96
C SER A 232 -3.64 33.80 19.46
N ASN A 233 -3.43 34.21 20.74
CA ASN A 233 -2.10 34.31 21.36
C ASN A 233 -1.39 32.94 21.41
N ALA A 234 -2.09 31.90 21.78
CA ALA A 234 -1.54 30.53 21.76
C ALA A 234 -1.19 30.07 20.33
N CYS A 235 -2.04 30.39 19.36
CA CYS A 235 -1.81 30.06 17.95
C CYS A 235 -0.51 30.69 17.42
N SER A 236 -0.21 31.93 17.79
CA SER A 236 1.01 32.64 17.37
C SER A 236 2.29 31.91 17.76
N SER A 237 2.31 31.23 18.90
CA SER A 237 3.45 30.41 19.36
C SER A 237 3.73 29.20 18.47
N PHE A 238 2.75 28.78 17.69
CA PHE A 238 2.89 27.71 16.69
C PHE A 238 3.13 28.22 15.26
N ASN A 239 3.43 29.52 15.07
CA ASN A 239 3.48 30.16 13.76
C ASN A 239 2.15 30.03 12.99
N VAL A 240 1.04 30.20 13.71
CA VAL A 240 -0.32 30.19 13.20
C VAL A 240 -0.95 31.54 13.48
N GLU A 241 -1.35 32.23 12.43
CA GLU A 241 -2.03 33.53 12.50
C GLU A 241 -3.54 33.34 12.35
N ILE A 242 -4.33 34.09 13.12
CA ILE A 242 -5.79 34.14 13.01
C ILE A 242 -6.19 35.51 12.46
N SER A 243 -6.91 35.52 11.34
CA SER A 243 -7.34 36.78 10.67
C SER A 243 -8.80 36.78 10.30
N GLY A 244 -9.39 37.97 10.20
CA GLY A 244 -10.73 38.19 9.65
C GLY A 244 -10.74 38.39 8.12
N ASP A 245 -9.59 38.72 7.54
CA ASP A 245 -9.43 38.94 6.11
C ASP A 245 -8.04 38.49 5.63
N LEU A 246 -7.81 38.54 4.33
CA LEU A 246 -6.55 38.15 3.68
C LEU A 246 -5.88 39.33 2.94
N SER A 247 -6.33 40.55 3.16
CA SER A 247 -5.87 41.76 2.44
C SER A 247 -4.40 42.09 2.68
N HIS A 248 -3.87 41.67 3.83
CA HIS A 248 -2.46 41.86 4.21
C HIS A 248 -1.49 40.88 3.52
N LEU A 249 -2.02 39.88 2.82
CA LEU A 249 -1.18 38.92 2.08
C LEU A 249 -0.93 39.45 0.67
N GLU A 250 0.33 39.54 0.26
CA GLU A 250 0.77 40.03 -1.06
C GLU A 250 0.55 39.00 -2.19
N TYR A 251 -0.55 38.22 -2.12
CA TYR A 251 -0.87 37.20 -3.11
C TYR A 251 -2.20 37.47 -3.79
N ASN A 252 -2.27 37.28 -5.12
CA ASN A 252 -3.53 37.42 -5.84
C ASN A 252 -4.43 36.19 -5.58
N LEU A 253 -5.30 36.30 -4.59
CA LEU A 253 -6.24 35.26 -4.19
C LEU A 253 -7.65 35.43 -4.77
N SER A 254 -7.93 36.50 -5.52
CA SER A 254 -9.25 36.84 -6.05
C SER A 254 -9.88 35.75 -6.92
N ASN A 255 -9.07 35.00 -7.66
CA ASN A 255 -9.52 33.94 -8.54
C ASN A 255 -10.02 32.69 -7.81
N TYR A 256 -9.76 32.54 -6.51
CA TYR A 256 -10.01 31.28 -5.79
C TYR A 256 -11.37 31.25 -5.07
N LYS A 257 -12.15 32.34 -5.05
CA LYS A 257 -13.48 32.41 -4.40
C LYS A 257 -13.49 31.69 -3.03
N PHE A 258 -12.75 32.25 -2.07
CA PHE A 258 -12.57 31.64 -0.74
C PHE A 258 -13.14 32.55 0.37
N PRO A 259 -14.48 32.87 0.38
CA PRO A 259 -15.09 33.75 1.35
C PRO A 259 -15.28 33.05 2.69
N LEU A 260 -15.27 33.85 3.78
CA LEU A 260 -15.68 33.41 5.11
C LEU A 260 -17.21 33.39 5.24
N ARG A 261 -17.73 32.53 6.09
CA ARG A 261 -19.08 32.62 6.65
C ARG A 261 -19.07 33.51 7.90
N ASP A 262 -20.26 33.87 8.38
CA ASP A 262 -20.41 34.78 9.54
C ASP A 262 -19.78 34.22 10.83
N ASP A 263 -19.73 32.90 10.96
CA ASP A 263 -19.19 32.15 12.11
C ASP A 263 -17.74 31.69 11.93
N GLU A 264 -17.07 32.07 10.84
CA GLU A 264 -15.71 31.64 10.50
C GLU A 264 -14.64 32.75 10.69
N CYS A 265 -13.41 32.34 10.71
CA CYS A 265 -12.20 33.14 10.57
C CYS A 265 -11.17 32.41 9.70
N PHE A 266 -10.16 33.11 9.23
CA PHE A 266 -9.02 32.48 8.57
C PHE A 266 -7.98 32.03 9.60
N ILE A 267 -7.42 30.84 9.35
CA ILE A 267 -6.19 30.36 9.96
C ILE A 267 -5.11 30.33 8.90
N ILE A 268 -3.99 30.97 9.16
CA ILE A 268 -2.85 31.06 8.26
C ILE A 268 -1.65 30.42 8.94
N THR A 269 -1.20 29.26 8.45
CA THR A 269 0.00 28.60 8.94
C THR A 269 1.19 29.04 8.10
N LYS A 270 2.25 29.53 8.76
CA LYS A 270 3.44 30.08 8.11
C LYS A 270 4.66 29.16 8.24
N ASN A 271 5.65 29.37 7.36
CA ASN A 271 6.96 28.71 7.39
C ASN A 271 6.87 27.17 7.36
N ILE A 272 5.97 26.64 6.54
CA ILE A 272 5.81 25.19 6.37
C ILE A 272 6.83 24.71 5.34
N LYS A 273 7.91 24.06 5.79
CA LYS A 273 8.86 23.39 4.89
C LYS A 273 8.32 22.04 4.48
N ALA A 274 8.10 21.82 3.18
CA ALA A 274 7.54 20.57 2.63
C ALA A 274 8.05 20.32 1.21
N ARG A 275 7.88 19.09 0.71
CA ARG A 275 8.28 18.71 -0.65
C ARG A 275 7.26 19.13 -1.69
N ASP A 276 6.00 19.07 -1.34
CA ASP A 276 4.86 19.37 -2.22
C ASP A 276 3.69 20.02 -1.46
N PRO A 277 2.69 20.56 -2.17
CA PRO A 277 1.55 21.22 -1.53
C PRO A 277 0.75 20.31 -0.59
N ASN A 278 0.58 19.02 -0.92
CA ASN A 278 -0.18 18.10 -0.10
C ASN A 278 0.57 17.75 1.20
N SER A 279 1.89 17.55 1.12
CA SER A 279 2.72 17.35 2.32
C SER A 279 2.78 18.63 3.19
N ALA A 280 2.72 19.82 2.59
CA ALA A 280 2.58 21.08 3.32
C ALA A 280 1.25 21.15 4.07
N LYS A 281 0.14 20.79 3.39
CA LYS A 281 -1.18 20.69 4.01
C LYS A 281 -1.18 19.74 5.20
N ALA A 282 -0.68 18.51 5.03
CA ALA A 282 -0.66 17.51 6.09
C ALA A 282 0.10 17.99 7.34
N ARG A 283 1.24 18.67 7.18
CA ARG A 283 1.99 19.29 8.30
C ARG A 283 1.23 20.43 8.94
N SER A 284 0.52 21.21 8.15
CA SER A 284 -0.32 22.31 8.63
C SER A 284 -1.54 21.80 9.39
N ASP A 285 -2.25 20.80 8.85
CA ASP A 285 -3.37 20.12 9.50
C ASP A 285 -2.94 19.63 10.90
N GLN A 286 -1.79 18.94 10.99
CA GLN A 286 -1.26 18.43 12.25
C GLN A 286 -0.99 19.54 13.28
N LYS A 287 -0.48 20.72 12.86
CA LYS A 287 -0.30 21.86 13.76
C LYS A 287 -1.63 22.37 14.32
N ILE A 288 -2.63 22.54 13.45
CA ILE A 288 -3.94 23.05 13.85
C ILE A 288 -4.66 22.03 14.76
N GLU A 289 -4.60 20.75 14.42
CA GLU A 289 -5.15 19.68 15.26
C GLU A 289 -4.49 19.61 16.64
N THR A 290 -3.16 19.85 16.72
CA THR A 290 -2.46 19.93 18.01
C THR A 290 -3.00 21.06 18.86
N ILE A 291 -3.21 22.25 18.29
CA ILE A 291 -3.78 23.40 18.99
C ILE A 291 -5.21 23.09 19.47
N ALA A 292 -6.05 22.52 18.60
CA ALA A 292 -7.42 22.13 18.95
C ALA A 292 -7.44 21.07 20.07
N THR A 293 -6.53 20.10 20.02
CA THR A 293 -6.39 19.06 21.06
C THR A 293 -6.00 19.67 22.42
N LEU A 294 -5.06 20.60 22.43
CA LEU A 294 -4.66 21.31 23.66
C LEU A 294 -5.81 22.17 24.23
N PHE A 295 -6.59 22.79 23.35
CA PHE A 295 -7.79 23.54 23.79
C PHE A 295 -8.80 22.60 24.47
N ASN A 296 -8.99 21.40 23.94
CA ASN A 296 -9.92 20.40 24.49
C ASN A 296 -9.54 19.93 25.90
N LEU A 297 -8.29 20.12 26.37
CA LEU A 297 -7.94 19.84 27.77
C LEU A 297 -8.69 20.75 28.76
N PHE A 298 -9.11 21.92 28.30
CA PHE A 298 -9.78 22.93 29.14
C PHE A 298 -11.25 23.12 28.77
N HIS A 299 -11.65 22.78 27.54
CA HIS A 299 -13.02 22.94 27.05
C HIS A 299 -13.52 21.68 26.34
N HIS A 300 -14.35 20.90 27.01
CA HIS A 300 -14.77 19.56 26.55
C HIS A 300 -16.07 19.57 25.72
N LYS A 301 -16.83 20.68 25.72
CA LYS A 301 -18.15 20.74 25.06
C LYS A 301 -18.06 20.95 23.55
N GLU A 302 -17.13 21.79 23.11
CA GLU A 302 -16.94 22.13 21.70
C GLU A 302 -15.45 22.16 21.36
N SER A 303 -15.08 21.47 20.29
CA SER A 303 -13.73 21.49 19.75
C SER A 303 -13.65 22.55 18.65
N PRO A 304 -12.58 23.36 18.61
CA PRO A 304 -12.32 24.23 17.46
C PRO A 304 -12.20 23.39 16.18
N THR A 305 -12.96 23.77 15.14
CA THR A 305 -12.98 23.05 13.87
C THR A 305 -12.43 23.89 12.73
N PHE A 306 -11.85 23.26 11.74
CA PHE A 306 -11.37 23.91 10.52
C PHE A 306 -11.75 23.12 9.27
N SER A 307 -11.84 23.83 8.13
CA SER A 307 -12.20 23.24 6.85
C SER A 307 -11.00 22.52 6.23
N HIS A 308 -11.20 21.34 5.70
CA HIS A 308 -10.18 20.66 4.88
C HIS A 308 -9.97 21.31 3.49
N ASP A 309 -10.90 22.17 3.05
CA ASP A 309 -10.71 23.00 1.84
C ASP A 309 -9.83 24.20 2.20
N CYS A 310 -8.67 24.28 1.60
CA CYS A 310 -7.63 25.26 1.94
C CYS A 310 -6.92 25.80 0.68
N LEU A 311 -6.29 26.96 0.82
CA LEU A 311 -5.36 27.51 -0.15
C LEU A 311 -3.93 27.28 0.31
N ILE A 312 -3.09 26.78 -0.59
CA ILE A 312 -1.69 26.44 -0.33
C ILE A 312 -0.84 27.30 -1.26
N ILE A 313 0.00 28.13 -0.70
CA ILE A 313 0.86 29.05 -1.44
C ILE A 313 2.28 28.53 -1.34
N ASN A 314 2.87 28.14 -2.46
CA ASN A 314 4.30 27.90 -2.55
C ASN A 314 5.02 29.25 -2.62
N GLN A 315 5.68 29.64 -1.55
CA GLN A 315 6.34 30.96 -1.45
C GLN A 315 7.58 31.05 -2.35
N THR A 316 8.24 29.91 -2.61
CA THR A 316 9.42 29.86 -3.47
C THR A 316 9.04 30.04 -4.95
N LYS A 317 7.93 29.44 -5.39
CA LYS A 317 7.50 29.43 -6.81
C LYS A 317 6.36 30.44 -7.08
N GLN A 318 5.85 31.14 -6.07
CA GLN A 318 4.71 32.08 -6.16
C GLN A 318 3.44 31.43 -6.76
N LEU A 319 3.23 30.13 -6.50
CA LEU A 319 2.10 29.36 -7.03
C LEU A 319 1.07 29.09 -5.93
N VAL A 320 -0.20 29.31 -6.26
CA VAL A 320 -1.32 29.05 -5.38
C VAL A 320 -2.04 27.78 -5.83
N HIS A 321 -2.25 26.86 -4.89
CA HIS A 321 -2.99 25.62 -5.08
C HIS A 321 -4.21 25.62 -4.17
N ARG A 322 -5.35 25.13 -4.65
CA ARG A 322 -6.51 24.83 -3.80
C ARG A 322 -6.59 23.33 -3.59
N SER A 323 -6.57 22.92 -2.33
CA SER A 323 -6.69 21.52 -1.94
C SER A 323 -7.99 21.28 -1.21
N LYS A 324 -8.58 20.13 -1.43
CA LYS A 324 -9.73 19.62 -0.69
C LYS A 324 -9.28 18.57 0.33
N LYS A 325 -10.22 17.95 1.03
CA LYS A 325 -9.94 16.82 1.94
C LYS A 325 -9.21 15.72 1.16
N GLU A 326 -8.08 15.27 1.70
CA GLU A 326 -7.37 14.09 1.18
C GLU A 326 -8.23 12.83 1.35
N ILE A 327 -8.05 11.88 0.44
CA ILE A 327 -8.66 10.57 0.60
C ILE A 327 -7.95 9.87 1.76
N ASN A 328 -8.70 9.54 2.78
CA ASN A 328 -8.20 8.81 3.93
C ASN A 328 -7.72 7.40 3.51
N ALA A 329 -6.63 6.91 4.11
CA ALA A 329 -6.08 5.57 3.81
C ALA A 329 -7.12 4.44 3.94
N MET A 330 -8.06 4.59 4.85
CA MET A 330 -9.19 3.65 5.02
C MET A 330 -10.22 3.69 3.88
N HIS A 331 -10.32 4.79 3.14
CA HIS A 331 -11.30 4.98 2.07
C HIS A 331 -10.74 4.67 0.67
N LYS A 332 -9.49 4.22 0.57
CA LYS A 332 -8.85 3.83 -0.70
C LYS A 332 -9.31 2.47 -1.22
N CYS A 333 -10.02 1.69 -0.41
CA CYS A 333 -10.57 0.41 -0.82
C CYS A 333 -11.77 0.59 -1.76
N ILE A 334 -11.97 -0.42 -2.62
CA ILE A 334 -13.14 -0.48 -3.50
C ILE A 334 -14.38 -0.77 -2.65
N ASP A 335 -15.21 0.24 -2.46
CA ASP A 335 -16.48 0.07 -1.76
C ASP A 335 -17.60 -0.38 -2.67
N LEU A 336 -18.53 -1.15 -2.09
CA LEU A 336 -19.81 -1.43 -2.71
C LEU A 336 -20.69 -0.19 -2.64
N THR A 337 -21.44 0.11 -3.70
CA THR A 337 -22.51 1.11 -3.58
C THR A 337 -23.54 0.63 -2.56
N ALA A 338 -24.28 1.54 -1.94
CA ALA A 338 -25.29 1.22 -0.92
C ALA A 338 -26.30 0.16 -1.43
N GLU A 339 -26.72 0.27 -2.70
CA GLU A 339 -27.66 -0.66 -3.33
C GLU A 339 -27.10 -2.09 -3.47
N LYS A 340 -25.77 -2.22 -3.60
CA LYS A 340 -25.09 -3.53 -3.67
C LYS A 340 -24.71 -4.06 -2.29
N ALA A 341 -24.47 -3.19 -1.33
CA ALA A 341 -24.15 -3.56 0.04
C ALA A 341 -25.40 -4.07 0.81
N ALA A 342 -26.56 -3.44 0.61
CA ALA A 342 -27.78 -3.78 1.32
C ALA A 342 -28.23 -5.26 1.19
N PRO A 343 -28.27 -5.89 -0.01
CA PRO A 343 -28.59 -7.32 -0.13
C PRO A 343 -27.59 -8.22 0.60
N LYS A 344 -26.29 -7.88 0.59
CA LYS A 344 -25.28 -8.65 1.33
C LYS A 344 -25.46 -8.54 2.83
N MET A 345 -25.77 -7.35 3.32
CA MET A 345 -26.07 -7.12 4.73
C MET A 345 -27.34 -7.87 5.17
N ASN A 346 -28.40 -7.84 4.35
CA ASN A 346 -29.62 -8.59 4.62
C ASN A 346 -29.36 -10.08 4.72
N LYS A 347 -28.57 -10.64 3.78
CA LYS A 347 -28.15 -12.04 3.83
C LYS A 347 -27.32 -12.33 5.08
N LEU A 348 -26.36 -11.46 5.41
CA LEU A 348 -25.55 -11.59 6.62
C LEU A 348 -26.44 -11.66 7.85
N ILE A 349 -27.35 -10.72 8.04
CA ILE A 349 -28.25 -10.68 9.21
C ILE A 349 -29.15 -11.92 9.28
N ALA A 350 -29.65 -12.40 8.13
CA ALA A 350 -30.56 -13.56 8.08
C ALA A 350 -29.87 -14.91 8.31
N GLU A 351 -28.62 -15.07 7.88
CA GLU A 351 -27.95 -16.36 7.82
C GLU A 351 -26.73 -16.48 8.74
N PHE A 352 -26.15 -15.34 9.17
CA PHE A 352 -24.96 -15.33 10.01
C PHE A 352 -25.28 -15.83 11.42
N SER A 353 -24.55 -16.83 11.85
CA SER A 353 -24.79 -17.44 13.15
C SER A 353 -23.47 -17.92 13.75
N LEU A 354 -23.06 -17.28 14.83
CA LEU A 354 -21.95 -17.69 15.69
C LEU A 354 -22.47 -17.92 17.11
N GLU A 355 -21.76 -18.71 17.90
CA GLU A 355 -21.97 -18.79 19.35
C GLU A 355 -21.80 -17.42 20.00
N LYS A 356 -22.52 -17.18 21.10
CA LYS A 356 -22.62 -15.87 21.76
C LYS A 356 -21.27 -15.20 21.99
N PHE A 357 -20.28 -15.91 22.50
CA PHE A 357 -18.97 -15.36 22.80
C PHE A 357 -18.19 -15.00 21.53
N SER A 358 -18.22 -15.86 20.51
CA SER A 358 -17.62 -15.59 19.21
C SER A 358 -18.30 -14.43 18.50
N PHE A 359 -19.62 -14.31 18.61
CA PHE A 359 -20.35 -13.16 18.06
C PHE A 359 -19.93 -11.85 18.74
N GLN A 360 -19.76 -11.85 20.06
CA GLN A 360 -19.28 -10.65 20.77
C GLN A 360 -17.89 -10.22 20.31
N LYS A 361 -16.96 -11.17 20.12
CA LYS A 361 -15.62 -10.88 19.58
C LYS A 361 -15.68 -10.34 18.15
N PHE A 362 -16.49 -10.94 17.28
CA PHE A 362 -16.69 -10.47 15.91
C PHE A 362 -17.24 -9.04 15.92
N ASN A 363 -18.30 -8.77 16.69
CA ASN A 363 -18.90 -7.44 16.80
C ASN A 363 -17.89 -6.42 17.32
N ARG A 364 -17.12 -6.75 18.36
CA ARG A 364 -16.09 -5.86 18.89
C ARG A 364 -15.01 -5.51 17.86
N SER A 365 -14.56 -6.49 17.09
CA SER A 365 -13.60 -6.25 16.02
C SER A 365 -14.19 -5.37 14.90
N ALA A 366 -15.45 -5.60 14.53
CA ALA A 366 -16.18 -4.78 13.56
C ALA A 366 -16.40 -3.33 14.06
N GLU A 367 -16.68 -3.12 15.35
CA GLU A 367 -16.77 -1.79 15.96
C GLU A 367 -15.46 -1.02 15.89
N LEU A 368 -14.33 -1.68 16.21
CA LEU A 368 -13.00 -1.07 16.13
C LEU A 368 -12.62 -0.72 14.69
N HIS A 369 -12.96 -1.59 13.74
CA HIS A 369 -12.81 -1.29 12.32
C HIS A 369 -13.65 -0.07 11.90
N ALA A 370 -14.91 0.03 12.37
CA ALA A 370 -15.77 1.17 12.10
C ALA A 370 -15.25 2.47 12.75
N LEU A 371 -14.62 2.40 13.93
CA LEU A 371 -13.94 3.54 14.55
C LEU A 371 -12.74 4.00 13.71
N ALA A 372 -11.95 3.07 13.16
CA ALA A 372 -10.85 3.41 12.25
C ALA A 372 -11.35 4.09 10.96
N LEU A 373 -12.52 3.70 10.43
CA LEU A 373 -13.14 4.35 9.27
C LEU A 373 -13.60 5.79 9.55
N ARG A 374 -14.00 6.10 10.79
CA ARG A 374 -14.57 7.41 11.18
C ARG A 374 -13.53 8.45 11.55
N THR A 375 -12.30 8.02 11.86
CA THR A 375 -11.23 8.94 12.26
C THR A 375 -10.31 9.27 11.09
N ASP A 376 -9.83 10.51 11.04
CA ASP A 376 -8.79 10.94 10.10
C ASP A 376 -7.37 10.82 10.69
N SER A 377 -7.23 10.59 12.02
CA SER A 377 -5.94 10.36 12.67
C SER A 377 -5.34 9.00 12.29
N LYS A 378 -4.16 9.03 11.65
CA LYS A 378 -3.40 7.82 11.28
C LYS A 378 -3.04 6.96 12.51
N GLU A 379 -2.76 7.61 13.63
CA GLU A 379 -2.45 6.95 14.90
C GLU A 379 -3.65 6.14 15.39
N ASN A 380 -4.82 6.77 15.45
CA ASN A 380 -6.05 6.13 15.89
C ASN A 380 -6.49 5.03 14.92
N GLN A 381 -6.34 5.24 13.61
CA GLN A 381 -6.60 4.21 12.60
C GLN A 381 -5.73 2.99 12.85
N MET A 382 -4.42 3.19 12.99
CA MET A 382 -3.44 2.11 13.18
C MET A 382 -3.72 1.32 14.47
N ILE A 383 -3.98 2.03 15.58
CA ILE A 383 -4.27 1.41 16.88
C ILE A 383 -5.57 0.61 16.82
N ASN A 384 -6.66 1.20 16.30
CA ASN A 384 -7.97 0.54 16.24
C ASN A 384 -7.94 -0.69 15.31
N LEU A 385 -7.29 -0.62 14.16
CA LEU A 385 -7.15 -1.75 13.25
C LEU A 385 -6.31 -2.88 13.87
N TRP A 386 -5.21 -2.53 14.56
CA TRP A 386 -4.41 -3.54 15.24
C TRP A 386 -5.20 -4.23 16.35
N ILE A 387 -5.89 -3.47 17.21
CA ILE A 387 -6.71 -4.05 18.29
C ILE A 387 -7.84 -4.90 17.70
N ALA A 388 -8.46 -4.47 16.58
CA ALA A 388 -9.46 -5.26 15.88
C ALA A 388 -8.91 -6.62 15.44
N LEU A 389 -7.72 -6.64 14.83
CA LEU A 389 -7.05 -7.86 14.39
C LEU A 389 -6.67 -8.75 15.59
N GLU A 390 -6.01 -8.18 16.59
CA GLU A 390 -5.52 -8.89 17.79
C GLU A 390 -6.69 -9.50 18.60
N SER A 391 -7.78 -8.76 18.77
CA SER A 391 -8.96 -9.23 19.51
C SER A 391 -9.72 -10.34 18.78
N PHE A 392 -9.63 -10.39 17.45
CA PHE A 392 -10.32 -11.39 16.64
C PHE A 392 -9.56 -12.73 16.59
N VAL A 393 -8.24 -12.71 16.62
CA VAL A 393 -7.41 -13.91 16.64
C VAL A 393 -7.67 -14.71 17.94
N PRO A 394 -7.82 -16.06 17.87
CA PRO A 394 -7.92 -16.91 19.06
C PRO A 394 -6.75 -16.71 20.03
N ALA A 395 -6.99 -16.84 21.32
CA ALA A 395 -5.94 -16.76 22.32
C ALA A 395 -4.84 -17.81 22.04
N LYS A 396 -3.61 -17.42 22.31
CA LYS A 396 -2.46 -18.34 22.23
C LYS A 396 -2.58 -19.39 23.33
N ASP A 397 -2.34 -20.66 22.98
CA ASP A 397 -2.17 -21.72 23.97
C ASP A 397 -0.90 -21.44 24.80
N GLU A 398 -1.03 -21.46 26.13
CA GLU A 398 0.07 -21.19 27.07
C GLU A 398 1.23 -22.20 26.94
N SER A 399 0.96 -23.40 26.44
CA SER A 399 1.98 -24.44 26.19
C SER A 399 2.91 -24.08 25.01
N LEU A 400 2.52 -23.12 24.14
CA LEU A 400 3.33 -22.74 22.98
C LEU A 400 4.39 -21.69 23.36
N GLU A 401 5.66 -22.06 23.25
CA GLU A 401 6.82 -21.19 23.47
C GLU A 401 7.07 -20.21 22.31
N ILE A 402 6.02 -19.52 21.83
CA ILE A 402 6.12 -18.51 20.77
C ILE A 402 5.61 -17.16 21.27
N SER A 403 6.10 -16.08 20.67
CA SER A 403 5.60 -14.74 20.99
C SER A 403 4.17 -14.50 20.47
N ASN A 404 3.43 -13.55 21.09
CA ASN A 404 2.08 -13.20 20.63
C ASN A 404 2.07 -12.76 19.17
N ILE A 405 3.06 -11.97 18.73
CA ILE A 405 3.14 -11.53 17.35
C ILE A 405 3.38 -12.68 16.37
N GLU A 406 4.15 -13.67 16.77
CA GLU A 406 4.37 -14.89 15.98
C GLU A 406 3.08 -15.71 15.88
N HIS A 407 2.35 -15.84 16.99
CA HIS A 407 1.05 -16.49 17.01
C HIS A 407 0.06 -15.79 16.07
N ILE A 408 -0.10 -14.46 16.18
CA ILE A 408 -0.98 -13.68 15.31
C ILE A 408 -0.58 -13.88 13.84
N SER A 409 0.71 -13.81 13.52
CA SER A 409 1.19 -14.03 12.15
C SER A 409 0.80 -15.41 11.63
N LYS A 410 1.03 -16.47 12.41
CA LYS A 410 0.68 -17.85 12.04
C LYS A 410 -0.83 -18.03 11.81
N MET A 411 -1.67 -17.34 12.59
CA MET A 411 -3.12 -17.40 12.45
C MET A 411 -3.64 -16.64 11.24
N VAL A 412 -3.07 -15.48 10.90
CA VAL A 412 -3.53 -14.59 9.83
C VAL A 412 -3.06 -15.05 8.45
N ILE A 413 -1.84 -15.56 8.33
CA ILE A 413 -1.22 -15.95 7.05
C ILE A 413 -2.10 -16.89 6.21
N PRO A 414 -2.73 -17.96 6.74
CA PRO A 414 -3.60 -18.84 5.95
C PRO A 414 -4.75 -18.10 5.27
N PHE A 415 -5.38 -17.15 5.96
CA PHE A 415 -6.47 -16.33 5.38
C PHE A 415 -6.01 -15.54 4.16
N ILE A 416 -4.90 -14.84 4.30
CA ILE A 416 -4.37 -13.98 3.23
C ILE A 416 -3.88 -14.83 2.06
N ASN A 417 -3.21 -15.95 2.31
CA ASN A 417 -2.68 -16.83 1.27
C ASN A 417 -3.76 -17.57 0.47
N VAL A 418 -4.86 -17.96 1.11
CA VAL A 418 -6.00 -18.58 0.40
C VAL A 418 -6.62 -17.61 -0.61
N TYR A 419 -6.66 -16.31 -0.30
CA TYR A 419 -7.16 -15.29 -1.23
C TYR A 419 -6.14 -14.83 -2.26
N TYR A 420 -4.86 -15.11 -2.10
CA TYR A 420 -3.80 -14.52 -2.91
C TYR A 420 -4.01 -14.74 -4.42
N PHE A 421 -4.06 -16.00 -4.87
CA PHE A 421 -4.23 -16.31 -6.29
C PHE A 421 -5.60 -15.90 -6.85
N PRO A 422 -6.72 -16.22 -6.21
CA PRO A 422 -8.03 -15.73 -6.65
C PRO A 422 -8.06 -14.22 -6.86
N LYS A 423 -7.45 -13.45 -5.97
CA LYS A 423 -7.43 -11.99 -6.02
C LYS A 423 -6.62 -11.45 -7.20
N ILE A 424 -5.38 -11.95 -7.40
CA ILE A 424 -4.54 -11.48 -8.51
C ILE A 424 -5.09 -11.92 -9.87
N LEU A 425 -5.70 -13.11 -9.96
CA LEU A 425 -6.36 -13.59 -11.18
C LEU A 425 -7.64 -12.83 -11.48
N SER A 426 -8.44 -12.51 -10.47
CA SER A 426 -9.61 -11.65 -10.61
C SER A 426 -9.22 -10.28 -11.18
N ARG A 427 -8.11 -9.71 -10.67
CA ARG A 427 -7.58 -8.46 -11.16
C ARG A 427 -7.14 -8.55 -12.63
N LEU A 428 -6.32 -9.56 -12.97
CA LEU A 428 -5.91 -9.77 -14.36
C LEU A 428 -7.13 -9.97 -15.28
N THR A 429 -8.12 -10.75 -14.85
CA THR A 429 -9.36 -10.96 -15.61
C THR A 429 -10.09 -9.65 -15.89
N SER A 430 -10.18 -8.79 -14.89
CA SER A 430 -10.77 -7.45 -15.03
C SER A 430 -9.97 -6.57 -16.00
N ASP A 431 -8.64 -6.58 -15.89
CA ASP A 431 -7.76 -5.82 -16.77
C ASP A 431 -7.91 -6.26 -18.23
N LEU A 432 -7.95 -7.58 -18.48
CA LEU A 432 -8.16 -8.16 -19.82
C LEU A 432 -9.52 -7.82 -20.41
N LEU A 433 -10.59 -7.88 -19.59
CA LEU A 433 -11.95 -7.49 -20.00
C LEU A 433 -12.03 -6.01 -20.39
N ASN A 434 -11.35 -5.14 -19.64
CA ASN A 434 -11.38 -3.71 -19.90
C ASN A 434 -10.48 -3.29 -21.05
N TRP A 435 -9.38 -4.01 -21.29
CA TRP A 435 -8.48 -3.74 -22.41
C TRP A 435 -9.06 -4.17 -23.75
N ASN A 436 -9.34 -5.46 -23.93
CA ASN A 436 -9.93 -6.01 -25.15
C ASN A 436 -10.86 -7.17 -24.83
N ARG A 437 -12.13 -6.84 -24.50
CA ARG A 437 -13.15 -7.81 -24.15
C ARG A 437 -13.34 -8.89 -25.22
N ARG A 438 -13.31 -8.51 -26.52
CA ARG A 438 -13.55 -9.45 -27.63
C ARG A 438 -12.44 -10.50 -27.72
N ALA A 439 -11.18 -10.05 -27.71
CA ALA A 439 -10.03 -10.95 -27.74
C ALA A 439 -9.98 -11.85 -26.52
N PHE A 440 -10.23 -11.32 -25.33
CA PHE A 440 -10.24 -12.11 -24.09
C PHE A 440 -11.35 -13.15 -24.07
N ILE A 441 -12.60 -12.79 -24.43
CA ILE A 441 -13.72 -13.74 -24.48
C ILE A 441 -13.46 -14.83 -25.54
N ALA A 442 -12.86 -14.48 -26.69
CA ALA A 442 -12.45 -15.45 -27.69
C ALA A 442 -11.40 -16.42 -27.14
N ALA A 443 -10.39 -15.93 -26.41
CA ALA A 443 -9.35 -16.76 -25.80
C ALA A 443 -9.90 -17.78 -24.79
N VAL A 444 -10.94 -17.40 -24.00
CA VAL A 444 -11.54 -18.26 -22.96
C VAL A 444 -12.77 -19.04 -23.43
N LYS A 445 -13.19 -18.87 -24.70
CA LYS A 445 -14.36 -19.59 -25.27
C LYS A 445 -14.14 -21.09 -25.25
N GLY A 446 -15.14 -21.84 -24.76
CA GLY A 446 -15.10 -23.31 -24.69
C GLY A 446 -14.22 -23.85 -23.54
N ILE A 447 -13.56 -23.00 -22.73
CA ILE A 447 -12.93 -23.45 -21.50
C ILE A 447 -14.01 -23.66 -20.44
N GLU A 448 -14.05 -24.84 -19.83
CA GLU A 448 -14.95 -25.15 -18.73
C GLU A 448 -14.56 -24.43 -17.45
N GLY A 449 -15.51 -23.99 -16.61
CA GLY A 449 -15.29 -23.33 -15.34
C GLY A 449 -16.47 -22.48 -14.88
N ILE A 450 -16.58 -22.25 -13.58
CA ILE A 450 -17.73 -21.57 -12.93
C ILE A 450 -17.77 -20.08 -13.31
N GLY A 451 -16.64 -19.47 -13.63
CA GLY A 451 -16.56 -18.03 -13.96
C GLY A 451 -15.32 -17.68 -14.77
N LEU A 452 -15.23 -16.42 -15.18
CA LEU A 452 -14.11 -15.94 -16.01
C LEU A 452 -12.76 -16.04 -15.30
N VAL A 453 -12.72 -15.91 -13.98
CA VAL A 453 -11.47 -15.98 -13.20
C VAL A 453 -10.88 -17.37 -13.22
N GLU A 454 -11.70 -18.43 -13.05
CA GLU A 454 -11.25 -19.82 -13.18
C GLU A 454 -10.81 -20.13 -14.62
N LYS A 455 -11.56 -19.64 -15.61
CA LYS A 455 -11.17 -19.77 -17.02
C LYS A 455 -9.86 -19.06 -17.34
N THR A 456 -9.59 -17.92 -16.71
CA THR A 456 -8.29 -17.23 -16.82
C THR A 456 -7.17 -18.08 -16.20
N ALA A 457 -7.40 -18.68 -15.04
CA ALA A 457 -6.41 -19.58 -14.43
C ALA A 457 -6.07 -20.76 -15.35
N LYS A 458 -7.10 -21.43 -15.94
CA LYS A 458 -6.91 -22.50 -16.90
C LYS A 458 -6.22 -22.03 -18.17
N LEU A 459 -6.59 -20.85 -18.70
CA LEU A 459 -5.91 -20.26 -19.86
C LEU A 459 -4.41 -20.08 -19.60
N LEU A 460 -4.01 -19.65 -18.40
CA LEU A 460 -2.61 -19.45 -18.03
C LEU A 460 -1.85 -20.75 -17.79
N ALA A 461 -2.52 -21.77 -17.22
CA ALA A 461 -1.89 -22.97 -16.70
C ALA A 461 -1.78 -24.11 -17.73
N LEU A 462 -2.82 -24.31 -18.55
CA LEU A 462 -2.93 -25.51 -19.36
C LEU A 462 -2.10 -25.42 -20.65
N PRO A 463 -1.19 -26.40 -20.90
CA PRO A 463 -0.30 -26.38 -22.08
C PRO A 463 -1.04 -26.30 -23.42
N GLU A 464 -2.17 -27.01 -23.56
CA GLU A 464 -3.01 -27.05 -24.79
C GLU A 464 -3.60 -25.69 -25.17
N LEU A 465 -3.56 -24.70 -24.26
CA LEU A 465 -4.07 -23.37 -24.52
C LEU A 465 -2.96 -22.36 -24.92
N GLU A 466 -1.74 -22.83 -25.19
CA GLU A 466 -0.59 -21.97 -25.52
C GLU A 466 -0.85 -21.05 -26.72
N GLU A 467 -1.44 -21.58 -27.82
CA GLU A 467 -1.74 -20.79 -29.01
C GLU A 467 -2.76 -19.67 -28.72
N ARG A 468 -3.74 -19.94 -27.85
CA ARG A 468 -4.69 -18.91 -27.40
C ARG A 468 -4.01 -17.83 -26.56
N ARG A 469 -3.04 -18.21 -25.71
CA ARG A 469 -2.23 -17.23 -24.95
C ARG A 469 -1.40 -16.35 -25.89
N LYS A 470 -0.73 -16.94 -26.90
CA LYS A 470 0.06 -16.19 -27.90
C LYS A 470 -0.84 -15.20 -28.66
N ALA A 471 -1.99 -15.64 -29.14
CA ALA A 471 -2.96 -14.80 -29.84
C ALA A 471 -3.47 -13.65 -28.95
N LEU A 472 -3.75 -13.92 -27.66
CA LEU A 472 -4.16 -12.87 -26.73
C LEU A 472 -3.04 -11.87 -26.43
N LYS A 473 -1.79 -12.33 -26.29
CA LYS A 473 -0.62 -11.47 -26.06
C LYS A 473 -0.37 -10.49 -27.22
N SER A 474 -0.60 -10.91 -28.46
CA SER A 474 -0.43 -10.02 -29.63
C SER A 474 -1.39 -8.83 -29.62
N GLU A 475 -2.51 -8.93 -28.90
CA GLU A 475 -3.49 -7.87 -28.74
C GLU A 475 -3.10 -6.82 -27.69
N PHE A 476 -2.05 -7.06 -26.85
CA PHE A 476 -1.66 -6.11 -25.81
C PHE A 476 -1.00 -4.85 -26.37
N ARG A 477 -0.42 -4.92 -27.57
CA ARG A 477 0.20 -3.77 -28.27
C ARG A 477 1.15 -2.98 -27.33
N GLN A 478 0.88 -1.70 -27.16
CA GLN A 478 1.67 -0.79 -26.31
C GLN A 478 1.30 -0.85 -24.81
N PHE A 479 0.41 -1.77 -24.39
CA PHE A 479 0.11 -1.97 -22.98
C PHE A 479 1.13 -2.93 -22.35
N TYR A 480 2.37 -2.49 -22.27
CA TYR A 480 3.51 -3.29 -21.82
C TYR A 480 3.37 -3.80 -20.39
N LEU A 481 2.74 -3.02 -19.50
CA LEU A 481 2.47 -3.43 -18.14
C LEU A 481 1.48 -4.60 -18.07
N LEU A 482 0.46 -4.62 -18.91
CA LEU A 482 -0.48 -5.75 -19.01
C LEU A 482 0.22 -6.99 -19.54
N ALA A 483 1.06 -6.84 -20.58
CA ALA A 483 1.86 -7.92 -21.14
C ALA A 483 2.83 -8.52 -20.10
N ASP A 484 3.50 -7.68 -19.32
CA ASP A 484 4.39 -8.09 -18.24
C ASP A 484 3.65 -8.85 -17.14
N ARG A 485 2.51 -8.32 -16.69
CA ARG A 485 1.67 -8.95 -15.66
C ARG A 485 1.12 -10.29 -16.11
N PHE A 486 0.64 -10.38 -17.35
CA PHE A 486 0.16 -11.63 -17.95
C PHE A 486 1.29 -12.66 -17.99
N SER A 487 2.48 -12.29 -18.50
CA SER A 487 3.62 -13.18 -18.63
C SER A 487 4.15 -13.65 -17.27
N TYR A 488 4.15 -12.77 -16.25
CA TYR A 488 4.48 -13.15 -14.89
C TYR A 488 3.52 -14.22 -14.34
N LEU A 489 2.20 -14.02 -14.48
CA LEU A 489 1.21 -14.99 -13.99
C LEU A 489 1.22 -16.29 -14.81
N GLU A 490 1.43 -16.24 -16.12
CA GLU A 490 1.66 -17.43 -16.94
C GLU A 490 2.87 -18.24 -16.41
N SER A 491 3.99 -17.57 -16.08
CA SER A 491 5.15 -18.24 -15.48
C SER A 491 4.82 -18.84 -14.11
N VAL A 492 4.06 -18.14 -13.26
CA VAL A 492 3.64 -18.65 -11.94
C VAL A 492 2.77 -19.90 -12.09
N PHE A 493 1.81 -19.87 -13.01
CA PHE A 493 0.85 -20.97 -13.19
C PHE A 493 1.37 -22.10 -14.08
N SER A 494 2.60 -22.03 -14.60
CA SER A 494 3.20 -23.08 -15.43
C SER A 494 3.51 -24.37 -14.66
N SER A 495 3.75 -24.28 -13.34
CA SER A 495 4.05 -25.46 -12.51
C SER A 495 3.68 -25.24 -11.04
N THR A 496 3.44 -26.35 -10.33
CA THR A 496 3.21 -26.34 -8.88
C THR A 496 4.42 -25.77 -8.12
N GLY A 497 5.63 -26.03 -8.60
CA GLY A 497 6.86 -25.47 -8.00
C GLY A 497 6.93 -23.95 -8.05
N ASN A 498 6.47 -23.33 -9.15
CA ASN A 498 6.43 -21.87 -9.27
C ASN A 498 5.33 -21.25 -8.40
N ILE A 499 4.17 -21.92 -8.30
CA ILE A 499 3.09 -21.53 -7.38
C ILE A 499 3.58 -21.57 -5.94
N LYS A 500 4.27 -22.66 -5.54
CA LYS A 500 4.87 -22.79 -4.22
C LYS A 500 5.82 -21.64 -3.90
N LYS A 501 6.78 -21.35 -4.80
CA LYS A 501 7.71 -20.22 -4.64
C LYS A 501 6.98 -18.86 -4.50
N ALA A 502 5.92 -18.65 -5.27
CA ALA A 502 5.13 -17.43 -5.19
C ALA A 502 4.42 -17.30 -3.83
N LEU A 503 3.82 -18.41 -3.32
CA LEU A 503 3.18 -18.44 -1.99
C LEU A 503 4.19 -18.26 -0.86
N GLU A 504 5.35 -18.93 -0.90
CA GLU A 504 6.41 -18.76 0.10
C GLU A 504 6.90 -17.33 0.15
N SER A 505 7.17 -16.72 -1.01
CA SER A 505 7.56 -15.31 -1.09
C SER A 505 6.47 -14.36 -0.59
N HIS A 506 5.20 -14.69 -0.83
CA HIS A 506 4.07 -13.92 -0.31
C HIS A 506 3.94 -14.05 1.21
N THR A 507 4.06 -15.26 1.75
CA THR A 507 4.05 -15.56 3.19
C THR A 507 5.12 -14.75 3.94
N ILE A 508 6.36 -14.76 3.46
CA ILE A 508 7.47 -14.01 4.05
C ILE A 508 7.15 -12.50 4.08
N ARG A 509 6.63 -11.95 2.99
CA ARG A 509 6.24 -10.53 2.93
C ARG A 509 5.13 -10.18 3.91
N ILE A 510 4.09 -11.02 4.04
CA ILE A 510 3.02 -10.81 5.01
C ILE A 510 3.58 -10.84 6.44
N GLU A 511 4.44 -11.80 6.74
CA GLU A 511 5.06 -11.91 8.06
C GLU A 511 5.84 -10.64 8.42
N TRP A 512 6.66 -10.12 7.51
CA TRP A 512 7.37 -8.85 7.72
C TRP A 512 6.42 -7.67 7.91
N GLN A 513 5.34 -7.61 7.13
CA GLN A 513 4.35 -6.55 7.26
C GLN A 513 3.61 -6.61 8.60
N ILE A 514 3.14 -7.77 9.05
CA ILE A 514 2.45 -7.93 10.34
C ILE A 514 3.37 -7.51 11.49
N ARG A 515 4.64 -7.92 11.45
CA ARG A 515 5.64 -7.52 12.45
C ARG A 515 5.91 -6.02 12.43
N ARG A 516 5.95 -5.40 11.25
CA ARG A 516 6.12 -3.94 11.11
C ARG A 516 4.89 -3.17 11.62
N ILE A 517 3.69 -3.65 11.33
CA ILE A 517 2.44 -3.13 11.86
C ILE A 517 2.48 -3.13 13.41
N TYR A 518 2.87 -4.24 14.01
CA TYR A 518 3.02 -4.36 15.46
C TYR A 518 4.06 -3.37 16.02
N ARG A 519 5.23 -3.23 15.39
CA ARG A 519 6.24 -2.26 15.81
C ARG A 519 5.75 -0.82 15.69
N ALA A 520 5.11 -0.47 14.58
CA ALA A 520 4.56 0.87 14.37
C ALA A 520 3.51 1.20 15.43
N ARG A 521 2.59 0.26 15.75
CA ARG A 521 1.62 0.42 16.84
C ARG A 521 2.32 0.66 18.19
N ASN A 522 3.37 -0.09 18.48
CA ASN A 522 4.11 0.07 19.74
C ASN A 522 4.82 1.43 19.81
N LEU A 523 5.43 1.89 18.72
CA LEU A 523 6.03 3.23 18.65
C LEU A 523 5.00 4.33 18.88
N ILE A 524 3.82 4.21 18.26
CA ILE A 524 2.73 5.17 18.45
C ILE A 524 2.26 5.19 19.92
N VAL A 525 2.00 4.02 20.51
CA VAL A 525 1.44 3.92 21.87
C VAL A 525 2.46 4.31 22.95
N HIS A 526 3.71 3.86 22.83
CA HIS A 526 4.70 4.01 23.91
C HIS A 526 5.62 5.22 23.74
N SER A 527 5.84 5.68 22.50
CA SER A 527 6.76 6.78 22.21
C SER A 527 6.09 7.99 21.55
N GLY A 528 4.79 7.91 21.21
CA GLY A 528 4.08 8.97 20.49
C GLY A 528 4.65 9.23 19.08
N LYS A 529 5.46 8.32 18.53
CA LYS A 529 6.10 8.49 17.22
C LYS A 529 5.30 7.80 16.13
N THR A 530 4.94 8.53 15.08
CA THR A 530 4.24 8.01 13.91
C THR A 530 5.21 7.87 12.74
N PRO A 531 5.59 6.65 12.32
CA PRO A 531 6.45 6.44 11.16
C PRO A 531 5.85 7.01 9.87
N SER A 532 6.69 7.50 8.94
CA SER A 532 6.25 8.07 7.64
C SER A 532 5.43 7.11 6.79
N TYR A 533 5.71 5.82 6.88
CA TYR A 533 5.04 4.73 6.15
C TYR A 533 3.74 4.22 6.80
N THR A 534 3.25 4.85 7.87
CA THR A 534 2.07 4.38 8.62
C THR A 534 0.82 4.27 7.75
N SER A 535 0.61 5.17 6.78
CA SER A 535 -0.51 5.08 5.84
C SER A 535 -0.53 3.77 5.04
N ILE A 536 0.63 3.31 4.57
CA ILE A 536 0.77 2.03 3.85
C ILE A 536 0.42 0.85 4.77
N LEU A 537 0.83 0.92 6.05
CA LEU A 537 0.52 -0.13 7.03
C LEU A 537 -0.98 -0.15 7.38
N ILE A 538 -1.64 1.01 7.45
CA ILE A 538 -3.09 1.12 7.65
C ILE A 538 -3.82 0.41 6.50
N GLU A 539 -3.47 0.72 5.26
CA GLU A 539 -4.05 0.08 4.08
C GLU A 539 -3.88 -1.44 4.10
N ASN A 540 -2.70 -1.93 4.48
CA ASN A 540 -2.43 -3.37 4.56
C ASN A 540 -3.22 -4.03 5.70
N THR A 541 -3.29 -3.41 6.89
CA THR A 541 -4.02 -3.96 8.04
C THR A 541 -5.52 -4.00 7.75
N HIS A 542 -6.06 -2.95 7.14
CA HIS A 542 -7.44 -2.87 6.69
C HIS A 542 -7.76 -4.02 5.72
N GLU A 543 -6.92 -4.21 4.70
CA GLU A 543 -7.08 -5.28 3.73
C GLU A 543 -7.04 -6.68 4.39
N TYR A 544 -6.17 -6.89 5.38
CA TYR A 544 -6.11 -8.17 6.10
C TYR A 544 -7.39 -8.42 6.91
N LEU A 545 -7.91 -7.42 7.59
CA LEU A 545 -9.17 -7.52 8.31
C LEU A 545 -10.35 -7.80 7.38
N ASP A 546 -10.45 -7.10 6.26
CA ASP A 546 -11.50 -7.31 5.26
C ASP A 546 -11.47 -8.73 4.70
N CYS A 547 -10.26 -9.26 4.43
CA CYS A 547 -10.08 -10.62 3.99
C CYS A 547 -10.56 -11.62 5.05
N ILE A 548 -10.18 -11.42 6.31
CA ILE A 548 -10.58 -12.29 7.42
C ILE A 548 -12.11 -12.23 7.61
N PHE A 549 -12.69 -11.05 7.70
CA PHE A 549 -14.15 -10.89 7.86
C PHE A 549 -14.93 -11.52 6.73
N SER A 550 -14.50 -11.31 5.48
CA SER A 550 -15.17 -11.88 4.30
C SER A 550 -15.18 -13.41 4.34
N LEU A 551 -14.06 -14.06 4.70
CA LEU A 551 -13.99 -15.51 4.84
C LEU A 551 -14.84 -16.01 6.01
N PHE A 552 -14.83 -15.33 7.16
CA PHE A 552 -15.66 -15.69 8.30
C PHE A 552 -17.14 -15.61 7.97
N ILE A 553 -17.59 -14.52 7.37
CA ILE A 553 -18.98 -14.37 6.92
C ILE A 553 -19.37 -15.52 5.99
N GLN A 554 -18.48 -15.89 5.08
CA GLN A 554 -18.72 -16.98 4.14
C GLN A 554 -18.84 -18.35 4.84
N LEU A 555 -17.99 -18.64 5.83
CA LEU A 555 -17.98 -19.91 6.55
C LEU A 555 -19.16 -20.05 7.55
N THR A 556 -19.72 -18.94 8.01
CA THR A 556 -20.82 -18.88 8.99
C THR A 556 -22.20 -18.78 8.36
N THR A 557 -22.30 -18.42 7.06
CA THR A 557 -23.55 -18.42 6.30
C THR A 557 -23.82 -19.79 5.67
N LYS A 558 -25.04 -20.05 5.18
CA LYS A 558 -25.43 -21.33 4.60
C LYS A 558 -24.71 -21.65 3.28
N PRO A 559 -24.14 -22.87 3.09
CA PRO A 559 -24.09 -23.98 4.05
C PRO A 559 -23.06 -23.72 5.16
N LYS A 560 -23.54 -23.66 6.40
CA LYS A 560 -22.72 -23.33 7.57
C LYS A 560 -21.63 -24.38 7.82
N LYS A 561 -20.38 -23.93 7.95
CA LYS A 561 -19.22 -24.80 8.17
C LYS A 561 -18.60 -24.68 9.57
N ILE A 562 -18.84 -23.56 10.25
CA ILE A 562 -18.24 -23.25 11.56
C ILE A 562 -19.28 -22.63 12.50
N ASN A 563 -19.09 -22.82 13.81
CA ASN A 563 -19.93 -22.24 14.88
C ASN A 563 -19.22 -21.17 15.69
N ASP A 564 -17.91 -21.21 15.76
CA ASP A 564 -17.10 -20.27 16.55
C ASP A 564 -15.85 -19.81 15.77
N ILE A 565 -15.18 -18.79 16.32
CA ILE A 565 -14.01 -18.18 15.72
C ILE A 565 -12.83 -19.16 15.65
N SER A 566 -12.60 -19.96 16.70
CA SER A 566 -11.47 -20.90 16.73
C SER A 566 -11.60 -21.98 15.67
N GLN A 567 -12.83 -22.49 15.45
CA GLN A 567 -13.12 -23.41 14.33
C GLN A 567 -12.83 -22.77 12.97
N GLY A 568 -13.10 -21.48 12.80
CA GLY A 568 -12.81 -20.76 11.56
C GLY A 568 -11.31 -20.70 11.27
N PHE A 569 -10.50 -20.34 12.27
CA PHE A 569 -9.06 -20.33 12.14
C PHE A 569 -8.48 -21.74 11.90
N ALA A 570 -8.96 -22.75 12.62
CA ALA A 570 -8.57 -24.13 12.42
C ALA A 570 -8.94 -24.63 11.01
N TYR A 571 -10.17 -24.36 10.54
CA TYR A 571 -10.64 -24.75 9.21
C TYR A 571 -9.74 -24.17 8.12
N LEU A 572 -9.45 -22.87 8.16
CA LEU A 572 -8.60 -22.20 7.18
C LEU A 572 -7.14 -22.69 7.25
N GLY A 573 -6.64 -22.94 8.45
CA GLY A 573 -5.31 -23.51 8.66
C GLY A 573 -5.17 -24.90 8.02
N VAL A 574 -6.13 -25.79 8.27
CA VAL A 574 -6.15 -27.14 7.65
C VAL A 574 -6.29 -27.03 6.13
N PHE A 575 -7.23 -26.23 5.63
CA PHE A 575 -7.45 -26.04 4.20
C PHE A 575 -6.20 -25.51 3.48
N TYR A 576 -5.56 -24.50 4.01
CA TYR A 576 -4.32 -23.95 3.49
C TYR A 576 -3.18 -25.00 3.48
N ASN A 577 -3.01 -25.72 4.58
CA ASN A 577 -1.97 -26.76 4.69
C ASN A 577 -2.18 -27.91 3.69
N GLU A 578 -3.41 -28.30 3.43
CA GLU A 578 -3.72 -29.30 2.39
C GLU A 578 -3.35 -28.82 1.00
N ILE A 579 -3.72 -27.56 0.62
CA ILE A 579 -3.31 -26.96 -0.65
C ILE A 579 -1.79 -26.92 -0.72
N PHE A 580 -1.13 -26.38 0.31
CA PHE A 580 0.32 -26.23 0.34
C PHE A 580 1.05 -27.58 0.24
N LYS A 581 0.56 -28.61 0.92
CA LYS A 581 1.08 -29.99 0.82
C LYS A 581 0.94 -30.52 -0.60
N THR A 582 -0.21 -30.33 -1.23
CA THR A 582 -0.47 -30.81 -2.60
C THR A 582 0.49 -30.17 -3.62
N ILE A 583 0.71 -28.84 -3.54
CA ILE A 583 1.65 -28.15 -4.44
C ILE A 583 3.13 -28.42 -4.12
N SER A 584 3.43 -28.95 -2.93
CA SER A 584 4.81 -29.23 -2.48
C SER A 584 5.29 -30.63 -2.78
N GLN A 585 4.39 -31.58 -3.09
CA GLN A 585 4.74 -33.00 -3.20
C GLN A 585 5.64 -33.32 -4.41
N ASN A 586 5.40 -32.68 -5.57
CA ASN A 586 6.26 -32.81 -6.75
C ASN A 586 6.04 -31.58 -7.66
N SER A 587 7.13 -31.09 -8.27
CA SER A 587 6.99 -30.05 -9.31
C SER A 587 6.42 -30.68 -10.59
N ARG A 588 5.17 -30.38 -10.89
CA ARG A 588 4.45 -30.89 -12.05
C ARG A 588 3.70 -29.74 -12.75
N PRO A 589 3.27 -29.92 -14.00
CA PRO A 589 2.35 -28.97 -14.61
C PRO A 589 1.13 -28.74 -13.71
N PHE A 590 0.61 -27.54 -13.72
CA PHE A 590 -0.55 -27.18 -12.91
C PHE A 590 -1.80 -27.69 -13.60
N ASP A 591 -2.57 -28.58 -12.95
CA ASP A 591 -3.73 -29.26 -13.52
C ASP A 591 -5.08 -28.65 -13.11
N GLU A 592 -6.15 -29.08 -13.78
CA GLU A 592 -7.51 -28.60 -13.54
C GLU A 592 -8.01 -28.87 -12.11
N ASP A 593 -7.65 -30.00 -11.52
CA ASP A 593 -8.15 -30.37 -10.18
C ASP A 593 -7.57 -29.46 -9.11
N LEU A 594 -6.30 -29.08 -9.24
CA LEU A 594 -5.66 -28.13 -8.35
C LEU A 594 -6.23 -26.71 -8.53
N ILE A 595 -6.54 -26.31 -9.77
CA ILE A 595 -7.24 -25.05 -10.05
C ILE A 595 -8.58 -25.03 -9.32
N LYS A 596 -9.42 -26.06 -9.49
CA LYS A 596 -10.71 -26.17 -8.80
C LYS A 596 -10.55 -26.08 -7.29
N ARG A 597 -9.52 -26.69 -6.72
CA ARG A 597 -9.25 -26.69 -5.29
C ARG A 597 -8.86 -25.31 -4.76
N ILE A 598 -8.01 -24.57 -5.46
CA ILE A 598 -7.66 -23.18 -5.12
C ILE A 598 -8.89 -22.27 -5.13
N PHE A 599 -9.83 -22.50 -6.05
CA PHE A 599 -11.06 -21.73 -6.16
C PHE A 599 -12.22 -22.25 -5.29
N GLN A 600 -12.05 -23.37 -4.59
CA GLN A 600 -13.12 -24.02 -3.84
C GLN A 600 -13.78 -23.13 -2.80
N LEU A 601 -13.02 -22.29 -2.07
CA LEU A 601 -13.58 -21.34 -1.12
C LEU A 601 -14.21 -20.11 -1.80
N ASN A 602 -13.81 -19.79 -3.03
CA ASN A 602 -14.35 -18.65 -3.77
C ASN A 602 -15.66 -18.98 -4.53
N THR A 603 -16.05 -20.26 -4.62
CA THR A 603 -17.34 -20.67 -5.20
C THR A 603 -18.52 -20.37 -4.29
N PHE A 604 -18.25 -20.04 -3.02
CA PHE A 604 -19.28 -19.70 -2.03
C PHE A 604 -19.48 -18.17 -1.85
N ALA A 605 -18.72 -17.32 -2.52
CA ALA A 605 -18.80 -15.85 -2.38
C ALA A 605 -19.77 -15.19 -3.38
#